data_37ee43d51593f6e0c1700e0225d6c90d
#
_entry.id   37ee43d51593f6e0c1700e0225d6c90d
#
_cell.length_a   1.000
_cell.length_b   1.000
_cell.length_c   1.000
_cell.angle_alpha   90.00
_cell.angle_beta   90.00
_cell.angle_gamma   90.00
#
_symmetry.space_group_name_H-M   'P 1'
#
loop_
_entity.id
_entity.type
_entity.pdbx_description
1 polymer ?
#
loop_
_entity_poly.entity_id
_entity_poly.type
_entity_poly.pdbx_seq_one_letter_code
_entity_poly.pdbx_strand_id
1 'polypeptide(L)'
;LYDYLVKEYGKENVGTENLTPIGTEIDIVAKHGNEYDLYEIKTISDIRLCIRESLSQLLEYGLYHTDIKVRNYYIVGSIVLTDDAQKYLNALRKKYHIPVNYIQVDTENEIHEYKLI
;
A
#
# COMPACT_ATOMS: atom_id res chain seq x y z
N LEU A 1 5.26 -10.82 -3.12
CA LEU A 1 5.51 -9.46 -2.61
C LEU A 1 6.31 -9.45 -1.32
N TYR A 2 5.94 -10.28 -0.35
CA TYR A 2 6.66 -10.35 0.91
C TYR A 2 8.15 -10.66 0.69
N ASP A 3 8.45 -11.66 -0.11
CA ASP A 3 9.84 -12.05 -0.41
C ASP A 3 10.60 -10.94 -1.11
N TYR A 4 9.94 -10.22 -2.03
CA TYR A 4 10.51 -9.07 -2.70
C TYR A 4 10.89 -7.97 -1.69
N LEU A 5 10.00 -7.67 -0.76
CA LEU A 5 10.23 -6.64 0.25
C LEU A 5 11.32 -7.04 1.25
N VAL A 6 11.37 -8.31 1.63
CA VAL A 6 12.44 -8.81 2.49
C VAL A 6 13.80 -8.64 1.81
N LYS A 7 13.86 -8.86 0.50
CA LYS A 7 15.08 -8.68 -0.27
C LYS A 7 15.53 -7.21 -0.32
N GLU A 8 14.54 -6.29 -0.43
CA GLU A 8 14.83 -4.85 -0.51
C GLU A 8 15.15 -4.22 0.85
N TYR A 9 14.46 -4.63 1.91
CA TYR A 9 14.52 -3.96 3.21
C TYR A 9 15.15 -4.79 4.33
N GLY A 10 15.32 -6.09 4.13
CA GLY A 10 15.75 -7.01 5.18
C GLY A 10 14.59 -7.58 5.98
N LYS A 11 14.72 -8.82 6.41
CA LYS A 11 13.65 -9.56 7.09
C LYS A 11 13.20 -8.89 8.40
N GLU A 12 14.13 -8.29 9.12
CA GLU A 12 13.86 -7.61 10.39
C GLU A 12 13.03 -6.32 10.20
N ASN A 13 12.96 -5.81 8.97
CA ASN A 13 12.24 -4.56 8.66
C ASN A 13 10.88 -4.79 8.01
N VAL A 14 10.48 -6.05 7.79
CA VAL A 14 9.20 -6.36 7.12
C VAL A 14 8.35 -7.24 8.03
N GLY A 15 7.16 -6.73 8.40
CA GLY A 15 6.18 -7.45 9.20
C GLY A 15 4.90 -7.69 8.42
N THR A 16 4.15 -8.73 8.81
CA THR A 16 2.88 -9.09 8.19
C THR A 16 1.75 -9.10 9.21
N GLU A 17 0.51 -8.87 8.74
CA GLU A 17 -0.72 -8.95 9.55
C GLU A 17 -0.64 -8.16 10.85
N ASN A 18 -0.15 -6.93 10.76
CA ASN A 18 0.02 -6.08 11.94
C ASN A 18 -1.29 -5.46 12.37
N LEU A 19 -1.55 -5.48 13.69
CA LEU A 19 -2.75 -4.94 14.29
C LEU A 19 -2.45 -3.70 15.10
N THR A 20 -3.36 -2.73 15.07
CA THR A 20 -3.33 -1.61 16.02
C THR A 20 -4.08 -2.01 17.31
N PRO A 21 -3.90 -1.25 18.42
CA PRO A 21 -4.63 -1.51 19.66
C PRO A 21 -6.15 -1.45 19.53
N ILE A 22 -6.68 -0.76 18.51
CA ILE A 22 -8.13 -0.67 18.29
C ILE A 22 -8.65 -1.71 17.29
N GLY A 23 -7.78 -2.64 16.84
CA GLY A 23 -8.18 -3.74 15.98
C GLY A 23 -8.09 -3.47 14.48
N THR A 24 -7.52 -2.35 14.05
CA THR A 24 -7.23 -2.13 12.62
C THR A 24 -6.05 -2.99 12.21
N GLU A 25 -6.08 -3.53 10.99
CA GLU A 25 -5.09 -4.47 10.50
C GLU A 25 -4.55 -4.03 9.15
N ILE A 26 -3.26 -4.29 8.92
CA ILE A 26 -2.63 -4.06 7.63
C ILE A 26 -1.80 -5.28 7.25
N ASP A 27 -1.78 -5.63 5.95
CA ASP A 27 -1.17 -6.88 5.49
C ASP A 27 0.34 -6.90 5.64
N ILE A 28 1.02 -5.84 5.20
CA ILE A 28 2.47 -5.77 5.30
C ILE A 28 2.89 -4.37 5.74
N VAL A 29 3.86 -4.32 6.64
CA VAL A 29 4.53 -3.09 7.07
C VAL A 29 6.02 -3.24 6.78
N ALA A 30 6.60 -2.29 6.06
CA ALA A 30 8.03 -2.27 5.81
C ALA A 30 8.65 -1.02 6.41
N LYS A 31 9.67 -1.22 7.25
CA LYS A 31 10.40 -0.12 7.89
C LYS A 31 11.51 0.36 6.99
N HIS A 32 11.60 1.67 6.80
CA HIS A 32 12.65 2.32 6.03
C HIS A 32 13.21 3.49 6.86
N GLY A 33 14.32 3.26 7.55
CA GLY A 33 14.85 4.23 8.50
C GLY A 33 13.88 4.46 9.65
N ASN A 34 13.41 5.68 9.81
CA ASN A 34 12.43 6.05 10.84
C ASN A 34 11.00 6.02 10.33
N GLU A 35 10.81 5.72 9.05
CA GLU A 35 9.51 5.78 8.40
C GLU A 35 9.04 4.39 8.01
N TYR A 36 7.76 4.29 7.67
CA TYR A 36 7.13 3.01 7.33
C TYR A 36 6.38 3.12 6.02
N ASP A 37 6.46 2.06 5.23
CA ASP A 37 5.60 1.84 4.07
C ASP A 37 4.56 0.80 4.45
N LEU A 38 3.29 1.10 4.17
CA LEU A 38 2.17 0.23 4.47
C LEU A 38 1.63 -0.36 3.18
N TYR A 39 1.34 -1.66 3.19
CA TYR A 39 0.86 -2.39 2.02
C TYR A 39 -0.44 -3.10 2.34
N GLU A 40 -1.46 -2.87 1.53
CA GLU A 40 -2.73 -3.58 1.61
C GLU A 40 -2.96 -4.35 0.31
N ILE A 41 -3.16 -5.66 0.42
CA ILE A 41 -3.30 -6.55 -0.73
C ILE A 41 -4.77 -6.91 -0.92
N LYS A 42 -5.28 -6.70 -2.14
CA LYS A 42 -6.65 -7.05 -2.50
C LYS A 42 -6.67 -7.81 -3.81
N THR A 43 -7.45 -8.89 -3.83
CA THR A 43 -7.63 -9.71 -5.03
C THR A 43 -8.93 -9.40 -5.76
N ILE A 44 -9.45 -8.20 -5.57
CA ILE A 44 -10.69 -7.73 -6.19
C ILE A 44 -10.42 -7.37 -7.65
N SER A 45 -11.28 -7.87 -8.56
CA SER A 45 -11.11 -7.65 -9.99
C SER A 45 -11.56 -6.26 -10.48
N ASP A 46 -12.27 -5.50 -9.66
CA ASP A 46 -12.70 -4.13 -9.96
C ASP A 46 -11.69 -3.16 -9.35
N ILE A 47 -10.99 -2.40 -10.21
CA ILE A 47 -9.94 -1.50 -9.73
C ILE A 47 -10.47 -0.39 -8.81
N ARG A 48 -11.68 0.09 -9.05
CA ARG A 48 -12.27 1.14 -8.21
C ARG A 48 -12.55 0.63 -6.80
N LEU A 49 -13.09 -0.58 -6.68
CA LEU A 49 -13.32 -1.21 -5.38
C LEU A 49 -12.02 -1.55 -4.69
N CYS A 50 -11.04 -2.05 -5.44
CA CYS A 50 -9.73 -2.36 -4.92
C CYS A 50 -9.10 -1.13 -4.26
N ILE A 51 -9.12 0.01 -4.96
CA ILE A 51 -8.58 1.27 -4.44
C ILE A 51 -9.38 1.74 -3.22
N ARG A 52 -10.70 1.74 -3.32
CA ARG A 52 -11.57 2.23 -2.24
C ARG A 52 -11.35 1.46 -0.94
N GLU A 53 -11.38 0.15 -1.00
CA GLU A 53 -11.24 -0.69 0.18
C GLU A 53 -9.83 -0.66 0.74
N SER A 54 -8.82 -0.72 -0.13
CA SER A 54 -7.42 -0.68 0.30
C SER A 54 -7.08 0.66 0.93
N LEU A 55 -7.46 1.76 0.28
CA LEU A 55 -7.13 3.10 0.75
C LEU A 55 -7.72 3.38 2.13
N SER A 56 -8.98 3.00 2.35
CA SER A 56 -9.61 3.22 3.65
C SER A 56 -8.89 2.46 4.77
N GLN A 57 -8.48 1.22 4.52
CA GLN A 57 -7.75 0.43 5.50
C GLN A 57 -6.35 0.98 5.76
N LEU A 58 -5.65 1.39 4.71
CA LEU A 58 -4.32 1.99 4.83
C LEU A 58 -4.34 3.28 5.64
N LEU A 59 -5.26 4.18 5.32
CA LEU A 59 -5.39 5.46 6.02
C LEU A 59 -5.81 5.25 7.48
N GLU A 60 -6.75 4.35 7.71
CA GLU A 60 -7.20 4.02 9.05
C GLU A 60 -6.04 3.52 9.90
N TYR A 61 -5.27 2.56 9.40
CA TYR A 61 -4.12 2.04 10.11
C TYR A 61 -3.09 3.13 10.39
N GLY A 62 -2.70 3.87 9.36
CA GLY A 62 -1.65 4.87 9.47
C GLY A 62 -2.00 6.05 10.38
N LEU A 63 -3.28 6.42 10.42
CA LEU A 63 -3.74 7.55 11.26
C LEU A 63 -4.02 7.16 12.69
N TYR A 64 -4.51 5.94 12.94
CA TYR A 64 -4.72 5.46 14.31
C TYR A 64 -3.43 4.98 14.96
N HIS A 65 -2.45 4.52 14.19
CA HIS A 65 -1.16 4.09 14.69
C HIS A 65 -0.23 5.31 14.78
N THR A 66 -0.45 6.14 15.81
CA THR A 66 0.13 7.49 15.90
C THR A 66 1.62 7.54 16.22
N ASP A 67 2.22 6.42 16.60
CA ASP A 67 3.65 6.33 16.93
C ASP A 67 4.52 6.01 15.72
N ILE A 68 3.92 5.85 14.53
CA ILE A 68 4.67 5.64 13.31
C ILE A 68 4.52 6.83 12.36
N LYS A 69 5.55 7.04 11.55
CA LYS A 69 5.49 8.00 10.45
C LYS A 69 5.39 7.21 9.14
N VAL A 70 4.29 7.39 8.44
CA VAL A 70 4.06 6.70 7.17
C VAL A 70 4.72 7.48 6.05
N ARG A 71 5.59 6.80 5.29
CA ARG A 71 6.22 7.36 4.10
C ARG A 71 5.35 7.15 2.87
N ASN A 72 4.84 5.94 2.68
CA ASN A 72 4.02 5.58 1.53
C ASN A 72 2.91 4.62 1.93
N TYR A 73 1.76 4.76 1.26
CA TYR A 73 0.66 3.81 1.30
C TYR A 73 0.63 3.07 -0.04
N TYR A 74 0.77 1.75 -0.02
CA TYR A 74 0.75 0.93 -1.23
C TYR A 74 -0.51 0.09 -1.32
N ILE A 75 -1.27 0.33 -2.38
CA ILE A 75 -2.38 -0.53 -2.77
C ILE A 75 -1.80 -1.60 -3.68
N VAL A 76 -2.00 -2.86 -3.33
CA VAL A 76 -1.46 -3.99 -4.10
C VAL A 76 -2.62 -4.78 -4.68
N GLY A 77 -2.68 -4.84 -6.00
CA GLY A 77 -3.72 -5.58 -6.71
C GLY A 77 -3.14 -6.49 -7.78
N SER A 78 -4.01 -7.33 -8.36
CA SER A 78 -3.62 -8.24 -9.44
C SER A 78 -3.93 -7.67 -10.83
N ILE A 79 -4.63 -6.55 -10.91
CA ILE A 79 -5.14 -6.00 -12.15
C ILE A 79 -4.39 -4.73 -12.55
N VAL A 80 -4.45 -4.44 -13.85
CA VAL A 80 -3.84 -3.25 -14.43
C VAL A 80 -4.53 -1.99 -13.92
N LEU A 81 -3.76 -0.99 -13.59
CA LEU A 81 -4.28 0.31 -13.20
C LEU A 81 -4.78 1.06 -14.45
N THR A 82 -6.08 1.34 -14.50
CA THR A 82 -6.67 2.08 -15.61
C THR A 82 -6.25 3.55 -15.61
N ASP A 83 -6.40 4.23 -16.74
CA ASP A 83 -6.08 5.65 -16.84
C ASP A 83 -6.90 6.48 -15.85
N ASP A 84 -8.18 6.20 -15.71
CA ASP A 84 -9.05 6.90 -14.76
C ASP A 84 -8.61 6.68 -13.33
N ALA A 85 -8.25 5.45 -12.96
CA ALA A 85 -7.76 5.13 -11.63
C ALA A 85 -6.42 5.83 -11.36
N GLN A 86 -5.54 5.88 -12.37
CA GLN A 86 -4.27 6.57 -12.25
C GLN A 86 -4.47 8.07 -12.01
N LYS A 87 -5.41 8.69 -12.72
CA LYS A 87 -5.77 10.10 -12.50
C LYS A 87 -6.29 10.34 -11.09
N TYR A 88 -7.10 9.43 -10.59
CA TYR A 88 -7.63 9.51 -9.24
C TYR A 88 -6.51 9.47 -8.20
N LEU A 89 -5.59 8.51 -8.31
CA LEU A 89 -4.47 8.40 -7.39
C LEU A 89 -3.54 9.61 -7.48
N ASN A 90 -3.28 10.10 -8.69
CA ASN A 90 -2.49 11.32 -8.88
C ASN A 90 -3.13 12.52 -8.20
N ALA A 91 -4.45 12.64 -8.27
CA ALA A 91 -5.19 13.72 -7.62
C ALA A 91 -5.07 13.65 -6.09
N LEU A 92 -5.16 12.46 -5.52
CA LEU A 92 -4.95 12.27 -4.07
C LEU A 92 -3.57 12.73 -3.65
N ARG A 93 -2.55 12.43 -4.44
CA ARG A 93 -1.17 12.83 -4.15
C ARG A 93 -0.98 14.34 -4.27
N LYS A 94 -1.51 14.94 -5.33
CA LYS A 94 -1.30 16.37 -5.61
C LYS A 94 -2.15 17.28 -4.77
N LYS A 95 -3.44 16.96 -4.61
CA LYS A 95 -4.40 17.86 -3.92
C LYS A 95 -4.39 17.68 -2.41
N TYR A 96 -4.21 16.46 -1.94
CA TYR A 96 -4.36 16.16 -0.52
C TYR A 96 -3.07 15.66 0.12
N HIS A 97 -1.98 15.58 -0.66
CA HIS A 97 -0.67 15.15 -0.18
C HIS A 97 -0.69 13.75 0.46
N ILE A 98 -1.58 12.88 -0.02
CA ILE A 98 -1.63 11.49 0.42
C ILE A 98 -0.61 10.71 -0.41
N PRO A 99 0.43 10.14 0.19
CA PRO A 99 1.49 9.43 -0.55
C PRO A 99 1.04 8.01 -0.92
N VAL A 100 -0.01 7.91 -1.73
CA VAL A 100 -0.57 6.64 -2.18
C VAL A 100 0.10 6.18 -3.46
N ASN A 101 0.33 4.88 -3.56
CA ASN A 101 0.98 4.23 -4.71
C ASN A 101 0.21 2.95 -5.03
N TYR A 102 0.44 2.43 -6.22
CA TYR A 102 -0.16 1.16 -6.65
C TYR A 102 0.92 0.21 -7.17
N ILE A 103 0.82 -1.04 -6.74
CA ILE A 103 1.67 -2.12 -7.22
C ILE A 103 0.77 -3.21 -7.79
N GLN A 104 1.08 -3.65 -9.00
CA GLN A 104 0.43 -4.81 -9.61
C GLN A 104 1.30 -6.04 -9.39
N VAL A 105 0.73 -7.09 -8.82
CA VAL A 105 1.36 -8.41 -8.76
C VAL A 105 0.55 -9.31 -9.68
N ASP A 106 1.12 -9.68 -10.82
CA ASP A 106 0.41 -10.44 -11.83
C ASP A 106 0.33 -11.94 -11.49
N THR A 107 -0.26 -12.72 -12.40
CA THR A 107 -0.46 -14.16 -12.21
C THR A 107 0.86 -14.94 -12.13
N GLU A 108 1.96 -14.37 -12.60
CA GLU A 108 3.28 -14.97 -12.54
C GLU A 108 4.11 -14.45 -11.36
N ASN A 109 3.45 -13.72 -10.44
CA ASN A 109 4.06 -13.08 -9.26
C ASN A 109 5.09 -12.00 -9.63
N GLU A 110 5.05 -11.47 -10.84
CA GLU A 110 5.86 -10.33 -11.23
C GLU A 110 5.28 -9.05 -10.66
N ILE A 111 6.17 -8.18 -10.21
CA ILE A 111 5.81 -6.93 -9.53
C ILE A 111 6.00 -5.77 -10.48
N HIS A 112 4.93 -5.00 -10.68
CA HIS A 112 4.94 -3.80 -11.50
C HIS A 112 4.57 -2.59 -10.66
N GLU A 113 5.54 -1.70 -10.44
CA GLU A 113 5.30 -0.45 -9.74
C GLU A 113 4.91 0.63 -10.74
N TYR A 114 3.83 1.34 -10.45
CA TYR A 114 3.39 2.46 -11.26
C TYR A 114 4.01 3.75 -10.74
N LYS A 115 4.54 4.56 -11.67
CA LYS A 115 5.02 5.89 -11.31
C LYS A 115 3.85 6.87 -11.29
N LEU A 116 3.47 7.29 -10.10
CA LEU A 116 2.43 8.29 -9.91
C LEU A 116 3.07 9.65 -9.71
N ILE A 117 2.42 10.65 -10.26
CA ILE A 117 2.93 12.02 -10.24
C ILE A 117 2.57 12.71 -8.92
#